data_f0e00b27baf07612265e99c8c21ff080
#
_entry.id   f0e00b27baf07612265e99c8c21ff080
#
_cell.length_a   1.000
_cell.length_b   1.000
_cell.length_c   1.000
_cell.angle_alpha   90.00
_cell.angle_beta   90.00
_cell.angle_gamma   90.00
#
_symmetry.space_group_name_H-M   'P 1'
#
loop_
_entity.id
_entity.type
_entity.pdbx_description
1 polymer ?
#
loop_
_entity_poly.entity_id
_entity_poly.type
_entity_poly.pdbx_seq_one_letter_code
_entity_poly.pdbx_strand_id
1 'polypeptide(L)'
;MNISIKITSASEAEELSQIQKAAFKPLYEKFHDEGNPFLRGSEDILRRLNKSYRHFTILLDGKIIGGIFYRLCGKRVPSYEMGVGDYYLQRVYIHPDYQNKGIARKAILLCEKEFADAKFYYVDFPEVMEKNRKCYQNAGYCDTGERIIMEGAPALAMYKKTVSETFDPAGVSLPMIYEVEQNELQECLDVIHQSFRTVADQFGLTKENCPKHTSFIPLSFLETQKNWGWNMYALYAGKKIIGYMSLSKESDDAFELHNLAVLPEYRHNGFGKLLLDHAKDVVKASGGNVIKIGIIEESSILKNWYIQNGFVHIATKKFDHLPFTSGYLEWVGD
;
A
#
# COMPACT_ATOMS: atom_id res chain seq x y z
N MET A 1 9.11 27.31 3.66
CA MET A 1 9.47 26.15 2.81
C MET A 1 8.94 24.89 3.50
N ASN A 2 7.75 24.45 3.12
CA ASN A 2 7.07 23.28 3.67
C ASN A 2 7.34 22.07 2.77
N ILE A 3 8.12 21.09 3.25
CA ILE A 3 8.39 19.83 2.56
C ILE A 3 7.46 18.78 3.12
N SER A 4 6.71 18.14 2.25
CA SER A 4 5.83 17.00 2.57
C SER A 4 6.01 15.88 1.57
N ILE A 5 5.51 14.70 1.94
CA ILE A 5 5.46 13.51 1.09
C ILE A 5 4.02 13.01 1.01
N LYS A 6 3.70 12.31 -0.06
CA LYS A 6 2.46 11.53 -0.18
C LYS A 6 2.75 10.27 -1.00
N ILE A 7 1.90 9.26 -0.88
CA ILE A 7 1.96 8.10 -1.77
C ILE A 7 1.74 8.56 -3.20
N THR A 8 2.59 8.08 -4.10
CA THR A 8 2.50 8.41 -5.53
C THR A 8 1.28 7.75 -6.16
N SER A 9 0.51 8.54 -6.88
CA SER A 9 -0.58 8.04 -7.73
C SER A 9 -0.08 7.74 -9.16
N ALA A 10 -0.79 6.88 -9.89
CA ALA A 10 -0.45 6.57 -11.28
C ALA A 10 -0.51 7.80 -12.18
N SER A 11 -1.42 8.75 -11.91
CA SER A 11 -1.55 10.00 -12.66
C SER A 11 -0.32 10.92 -12.57
N GLU A 12 0.55 10.74 -11.58
CA GLU A 12 1.76 11.53 -11.37
C GLU A 12 2.98 10.95 -12.09
N ALA A 13 2.87 9.73 -12.64
CA ALA A 13 4.01 8.99 -13.17
C ALA A 13 4.74 9.73 -14.29
N GLU A 14 4.03 10.43 -15.16
CA GLU A 14 4.65 11.19 -16.27
C GLU A 14 5.43 12.40 -15.74
N GLU A 15 4.84 13.22 -14.86
CA GLU A 15 5.52 14.38 -14.27
C GLU A 15 6.77 13.96 -13.49
N LEU A 16 6.64 12.91 -12.66
CA LEU A 16 7.76 12.36 -11.90
C LEU A 16 8.85 11.79 -12.81
N SER A 17 8.49 11.17 -13.93
CA SER A 17 9.44 10.68 -14.95
C SER A 17 10.27 11.82 -15.53
N GLN A 18 9.67 12.95 -15.87
CA GLN A 18 10.38 14.12 -16.39
C GLN A 18 11.35 14.69 -15.35
N ILE A 19 10.91 14.80 -14.09
CA ILE A 19 11.77 15.23 -12.98
C ILE A 19 12.93 14.25 -12.78
N GLN A 20 12.67 12.94 -12.82
CA GLN A 20 13.68 11.90 -12.71
C GLN A 20 14.74 12.05 -13.83
N LYS A 21 14.31 12.19 -15.08
CA LYS A 21 15.22 12.40 -16.22
C LYS A 21 16.10 13.63 -16.00
N ALA A 22 15.50 14.77 -15.62
CA ALA A 22 16.24 15.98 -15.34
C ALA A 22 17.29 15.80 -14.22
N ALA A 23 16.92 15.08 -13.14
CA ALA A 23 17.80 14.85 -12.00
C ALA A 23 18.98 13.93 -12.31
N PHE A 24 18.78 12.89 -13.16
CA PHE A 24 19.80 11.88 -13.46
C PHE A 24 20.60 12.16 -14.75
N LYS A 25 20.16 13.09 -15.58
CA LYS A 25 20.86 13.46 -16.83
C LYS A 25 22.36 13.74 -16.63
N PRO A 26 22.80 14.57 -15.66
CA PRO A 26 24.23 14.84 -15.46
C PRO A 26 25.05 13.61 -15.10
N LEU A 27 24.44 12.65 -14.38
CA LEU A 27 25.09 11.41 -14.00
C LEU A 27 25.24 10.48 -15.21
N TYR A 28 24.20 10.41 -16.06
CA TYR A 28 24.24 9.65 -17.30
C TYR A 28 25.29 10.20 -18.27
N GLU A 29 25.32 11.49 -18.48
CA GLU A 29 26.30 12.16 -19.36
C GLU A 29 27.76 11.94 -18.89
N LYS A 30 27.95 11.75 -17.58
CA LYS A 30 29.28 11.50 -17.00
C LYS A 30 29.75 10.05 -17.11
N PHE A 31 28.86 9.07 -16.93
CA PHE A 31 29.23 7.65 -16.78
C PHE A 31 28.67 6.74 -17.87
N HIS A 32 27.71 7.20 -18.67
CA HIS A 32 27.03 6.45 -19.73
C HIS A 32 26.50 5.07 -19.29
N ASP A 33 26.05 4.99 -18.00
CA ASP A 33 25.52 3.76 -17.41
C ASP A 33 24.14 3.41 -18.01
N GLU A 34 24.04 2.24 -18.67
CA GLU A 34 22.80 1.73 -19.28
C GLU A 34 21.67 1.46 -18.25
N GLY A 35 22.02 1.27 -16.98
CA GLY A 35 21.09 1.15 -15.86
C GLY A 35 20.53 2.47 -15.37
N ASN A 36 21.04 3.61 -15.87
CA ASN A 36 20.72 4.93 -15.36
C ASN A 36 19.24 5.27 -15.46
N PRO A 37 18.63 5.81 -14.37
CA PRO A 37 17.24 6.24 -14.37
C PRO A 37 16.87 7.31 -15.40
N PHE A 38 17.85 8.05 -15.96
CA PHE A 38 17.64 8.98 -17.08
C PHE A 38 17.02 8.28 -18.30
N LEU A 39 17.39 7.02 -18.56
CA LEU A 39 16.91 6.23 -19.70
C LEU A 39 15.51 5.62 -19.47
N ARG A 40 14.89 5.85 -18.32
CA ARG A 40 13.59 5.25 -17.95
C ARG A 40 12.46 6.26 -18.07
N GLY A 41 11.32 5.83 -18.61
CA GLY A 41 10.11 6.61 -18.72
C GLY A 41 9.13 6.40 -17.55
N SER A 42 7.90 6.90 -17.72
CA SER A 42 6.82 6.77 -16.73
C SER A 42 6.42 5.31 -16.49
N GLU A 43 6.60 4.43 -17.46
CA GLU A 43 6.37 2.98 -17.33
C GLU A 43 7.22 2.33 -16.24
N ASP A 44 8.44 2.85 -15.98
CA ASP A 44 9.29 2.34 -14.88
C ASP A 44 8.71 2.73 -13.51
N ILE A 45 8.12 3.90 -13.39
CA ILE A 45 7.41 4.33 -12.17
C ILE A 45 6.15 3.51 -11.98
N LEU A 46 5.29 3.41 -13.00
CA LEU A 46 4.05 2.65 -12.96
C LEU A 46 4.28 1.19 -12.55
N ARG A 47 5.29 0.55 -13.14
CA ARG A 47 5.66 -0.83 -12.81
C ARG A 47 6.05 -1.02 -11.34
N ARG A 48 6.49 0.03 -10.65
CA ARG A 48 6.89 0.03 -9.23
C ARG A 48 5.78 0.47 -8.28
N LEU A 49 4.61 0.84 -8.78
CA LEU A 49 3.43 1.10 -7.95
C LEU A 49 2.76 -0.23 -7.60
N ASN A 50 3.45 -1.07 -6.83
CA ASN A 50 2.98 -2.38 -6.39
C ASN A 50 3.47 -2.70 -4.97
N LYS A 51 3.07 -3.82 -4.40
CA LYS A 51 3.38 -4.21 -3.03
C LYS A 51 4.88 -4.44 -2.72
N SER A 52 5.72 -4.68 -3.73
CA SER A 52 7.16 -4.84 -3.54
C SER A 52 7.91 -3.52 -3.37
N TYR A 53 7.23 -2.40 -3.58
CA TYR A 53 7.81 -1.07 -3.49
C TYR A 53 6.88 -0.11 -2.74
N ARG A 54 7.48 0.92 -2.14
CA ARG A 54 6.77 2.10 -1.63
C ARG A 54 7.32 3.32 -2.35
N HIS A 55 6.49 3.95 -3.19
CA HIS A 55 6.86 5.15 -3.92
C HIS A 55 6.16 6.39 -3.33
N PHE A 56 6.94 7.42 -3.02
CA PHE A 56 6.44 8.68 -2.50
C PHE A 56 6.74 9.82 -3.45
N THR A 57 5.77 10.69 -3.67
CA THR A 57 5.92 11.98 -4.32
C THR A 57 6.39 13.01 -3.29
N ILE A 58 7.45 13.74 -3.62
CA ILE A 58 8.00 14.81 -2.76
C ILE A 58 7.40 16.14 -3.21
N LEU A 59 6.84 16.86 -2.26
CA LEU A 59 6.19 18.14 -2.47
C LEU A 59 6.94 19.25 -1.73
N LEU A 60 7.03 20.42 -2.40
CA LEU A 60 7.48 21.67 -1.79
C LEU A 60 6.36 22.70 -1.94
N ASP A 61 5.80 23.15 -0.81
CA ASP A 61 4.67 24.08 -0.78
C ASP A 61 3.52 23.64 -1.73
N GLY A 62 3.25 22.32 -1.79
CA GLY A 62 2.21 21.69 -2.62
C GLY A 62 2.62 21.35 -4.06
N LYS A 63 3.77 21.82 -4.53
CA LYS A 63 4.27 21.53 -5.89
C LYS A 63 5.09 20.24 -5.90
N ILE A 64 4.90 19.38 -6.90
CA ILE A 64 5.71 18.19 -7.12
C ILE A 64 7.12 18.61 -7.53
N ILE A 65 8.13 18.15 -6.80
CA ILE A 65 9.54 18.47 -7.04
C ILE A 65 10.46 17.26 -7.10
N GLY A 66 9.95 16.06 -6.86
CA GLY A 66 10.76 14.85 -6.85
C GLY A 66 10.01 13.62 -6.42
N GLY A 67 10.72 12.52 -6.34
CA GLY A 67 10.22 11.24 -5.86
C GLY A 67 11.27 10.45 -5.10
N ILE A 68 10.79 9.53 -4.29
CA ILE A 68 11.62 8.62 -3.53
C ILE A 68 10.90 7.27 -3.44
N PHE A 69 11.62 6.17 -3.63
CA PHE A 69 11.02 4.88 -3.41
C PHE A 69 11.93 3.88 -2.71
N TYR A 70 11.28 3.07 -1.89
CA TYR A 70 11.85 1.97 -1.16
C TYR A 70 11.39 0.66 -1.75
N ARG A 71 12.29 -0.30 -1.82
CA ARG A 71 11.99 -1.70 -2.05
C ARG A 71 11.71 -2.37 -0.71
N LEU A 72 10.60 -3.11 -0.64
CA LEU A 72 10.09 -3.70 0.60
C LEU A 72 10.45 -5.18 0.74
N CYS A 73 10.69 -5.87 -0.39
CA CYS A 73 10.97 -7.30 -0.41
C CYS A 73 11.87 -7.68 -1.60
N GLY A 74 12.29 -8.94 -1.64
CA GLY A 74 13.16 -9.47 -2.67
C GLY A 74 14.63 -9.32 -2.32
N LYS A 75 15.50 -9.19 -3.33
CA LYS A 75 16.96 -9.13 -3.13
C LYS A 75 17.45 -7.70 -3.10
N ARG A 76 18.27 -7.38 -2.13
CA ARG A 76 19.14 -6.23 -2.12
C ARG A 76 20.31 -6.46 -3.10
N VAL A 77 20.93 -5.42 -3.59
CA VAL A 77 22.17 -5.56 -4.38
C VAL A 77 23.39 -5.58 -3.41
N PRO A 78 24.37 -6.49 -3.56
CA PRO A 78 24.47 -7.49 -4.62
C PRO A 78 23.54 -8.70 -4.48
N SER A 79 23.45 -9.44 -3.47
CA SER A 79 22.67 -10.69 -3.44
C SER A 79 22.16 -11.02 -2.03
N TYR A 80 21.83 -10.01 -1.29
CA TYR A 80 21.30 -10.16 0.05
C TYR A 80 19.76 -10.23 0.00
N GLU A 81 19.19 -11.26 0.60
CA GLU A 81 17.75 -11.38 0.75
C GLU A 81 17.27 -10.49 1.87
N MET A 82 16.25 -9.67 1.61
CA MET A 82 15.72 -8.73 2.58
C MET A 82 14.89 -9.46 3.62
N GLY A 83 15.28 -9.30 4.88
CA GLY A 83 14.53 -9.82 6.03
C GLY A 83 13.32 -8.95 6.39
N VAL A 84 12.55 -9.42 7.37
CA VAL A 84 11.44 -8.63 7.95
C VAL A 84 12.01 -7.39 8.65
N GLY A 85 11.50 -6.23 8.28
CA GLY A 85 11.97 -4.94 8.79
C GLY A 85 13.15 -4.34 8.02
N ASP A 86 13.60 -4.98 6.93
CA ASP A 86 14.60 -4.43 6.03
C ASP A 86 13.94 -3.62 4.93
N TYR A 87 14.43 -2.40 4.72
CA TYR A 87 13.98 -1.51 3.67
C TYR A 87 15.17 -1.01 2.85
N TYR A 88 15.02 -1.03 1.52
CA TYR A 88 16.07 -0.61 0.63
C TYR A 88 15.67 0.66 -0.11
N LEU A 89 16.29 1.80 0.24
CA LEU A 89 16.14 3.06 -0.48
C LEU A 89 16.79 2.93 -1.86
N GLN A 90 15.99 2.57 -2.85
CA GLN A 90 16.48 2.27 -4.18
C GLN A 90 16.71 3.53 -5.02
N ARG A 91 15.93 4.59 -4.78
CA ARG A 91 16.06 5.85 -5.54
C ARG A 91 15.49 7.04 -4.78
N VAL A 92 16.19 8.14 -4.83
CA VAL A 92 15.71 9.47 -4.47
C VAL A 92 16.15 10.47 -5.53
N TYR A 93 15.24 11.31 -5.99
CA TYR A 93 15.51 12.33 -7.00
C TYR A 93 14.72 13.60 -6.72
N ILE A 94 15.39 14.73 -6.91
CA ILE A 94 14.84 16.08 -6.77
C ILE A 94 15.15 16.84 -8.05
N HIS A 95 14.18 17.57 -8.58
CA HIS A 95 14.39 18.44 -9.75
C HIS A 95 15.59 19.37 -9.52
N PRO A 96 16.47 19.57 -10.51
CA PRO A 96 17.72 20.33 -10.36
C PRO A 96 17.57 21.69 -9.66
N ASP A 97 16.52 22.45 -9.95
CA ASP A 97 16.26 23.78 -9.38
C ASP A 97 16.04 23.76 -7.85
N TYR A 98 15.69 22.61 -7.30
CA TYR A 98 15.42 22.43 -5.88
C TYR A 98 16.51 21.64 -5.14
N GLN A 99 17.57 21.22 -5.84
CA GLN A 99 18.70 20.52 -5.22
C GLN A 99 19.55 21.44 -4.33
N ASN A 100 20.46 20.83 -3.55
CA ASN A 100 21.39 21.49 -2.63
C ASN A 100 20.72 22.32 -1.49
N LYS A 101 19.45 22.07 -1.19
CA LYS A 101 18.67 22.76 -0.14
C LYS A 101 18.29 21.83 1.02
N GLY A 102 18.96 20.67 1.13
CA GLY A 102 18.68 19.67 2.18
C GLY A 102 17.36 18.90 2.02
N ILE A 103 16.65 19.10 0.90
CA ILE A 103 15.32 18.52 0.66
C ILE A 103 15.36 17.00 0.62
N ALA A 104 16.33 16.40 -0.09
CA ALA A 104 16.45 14.95 -0.18
C ALA A 104 16.61 14.30 1.22
N ARG A 105 17.49 14.84 2.08
CA ARG A 105 17.63 14.39 3.46
C ARG A 105 16.31 14.47 4.22
N LYS A 106 15.60 15.60 4.13
CA LYS A 106 14.33 15.79 4.84
C LYS A 106 13.23 14.82 4.33
N ALA A 107 13.18 14.60 3.02
CA ALA A 107 12.25 13.64 2.42
C ALA A 107 12.56 12.19 2.87
N ILE A 108 13.83 11.78 2.91
CA ILE A 108 14.25 10.48 3.43
C ILE A 108 13.73 10.30 4.86
N LEU A 109 13.99 11.25 5.75
CA LEU A 109 13.57 11.17 7.16
C LEU A 109 12.04 11.19 7.33
N LEU A 110 11.29 11.86 6.43
CA LEU A 110 9.83 11.80 6.43
C LEU A 110 9.33 10.43 5.97
N CYS A 111 9.90 9.89 4.89
CA CYS A 111 9.52 8.57 4.38
C CYS A 111 9.84 7.44 5.38
N GLU A 112 10.95 7.53 6.10
CA GLU A 112 11.33 6.50 7.08
C GLU A 112 10.34 6.39 8.24
N LYS A 113 9.62 7.46 8.59
CA LYS A 113 8.55 7.43 9.59
C LYS A 113 7.33 6.62 9.17
N GLU A 114 7.20 6.35 7.88
CA GLU A 114 6.10 5.57 7.31
C GLU A 114 6.29 4.05 7.47
N PHE A 115 7.44 3.60 8.00
CA PHE A 115 7.78 2.19 8.16
C PHE A 115 7.92 1.84 9.65
N ALA A 116 6.79 1.58 10.29
CA ALA A 116 6.73 1.33 11.74
C ALA A 116 7.49 0.06 12.20
N ASP A 117 7.65 -0.91 11.30
CA ASP A 117 8.35 -2.18 11.55
C ASP A 117 9.82 -2.16 11.10
N ALA A 118 10.34 -1.00 10.69
CA ALA A 118 11.69 -0.89 10.19
C ALA A 118 12.73 -1.22 11.26
N LYS A 119 13.65 -2.12 10.91
CA LYS A 119 14.86 -2.45 11.68
C LYS A 119 16.10 -1.87 11.02
N PHE A 120 16.14 -1.97 9.70
CA PHE A 120 17.27 -1.52 8.92
C PHE A 120 16.84 -0.84 7.63
N TYR A 121 17.52 0.27 7.31
CA TYR A 121 17.47 0.88 5.99
C TYR A 121 18.81 0.70 5.30
N TYR A 122 18.76 0.33 4.03
CA TYR A 122 19.93 0.20 3.17
C TYR A 122 19.84 1.16 2.00
N VAL A 123 20.99 1.63 1.52
CA VAL A 123 21.12 2.43 0.30
C VAL A 123 22.47 2.15 -0.34
N ASP A 124 22.53 2.15 -1.67
CA ASP A 124 23.76 2.21 -2.42
C ASP A 124 23.83 3.46 -3.30
N PHE A 125 25.05 3.86 -3.63
CA PHE A 125 25.29 4.98 -4.52
C PHE A 125 26.73 4.91 -5.06
N PRO A 126 27.00 5.54 -6.23
CA PRO A 126 28.37 5.60 -6.75
C PRO A 126 29.33 6.21 -5.73
N GLU A 127 30.37 5.48 -5.36
CA GLU A 127 31.31 5.88 -4.29
C GLU A 127 31.96 7.24 -4.52
N VAL A 128 32.13 7.61 -5.78
CA VAL A 128 32.67 8.90 -6.21
C VAL A 128 31.72 10.08 -5.99
N MET A 129 30.49 9.83 -5.57
CA MET A 129 29.45 10.85 -5.39
C MET A 129 29.46 11.38 -3.95
N GLU A 130 30.39 12.31 -3.66
CA GLU A 130 30.59 12.93 -2.36
C GLU A 130 29.30 13.59 -1.81
N LYS A 131 28.51 14.19 -2.71
CA LYS A 131 27.21 14.81 -2.36
C LYS A 131 26.21 13.77 -1.82
N ASN A 132 26.15 12.59 -2.41
CA ASN A 132 25.27 11.51 -1.99
C ASN A 132 25.74 10.98 -0.62
N ARG A 133 27.05 10.77 -0.47
CA ARG A 133 27.67 10.36 0.80
C ARG A 133 27.24 11.27 1.93
N LYS A 134 27.44 12.59 1.79
CA LYS A 134 27.04 13.58 2.79
C LYS A 134 25.53 13.57 3.09
N CYS A 135 24.71 13.40 2.05
CA CYS A 135 23.25 13.34 2.20
C CYS A 135 22.85 12.16 3.10
N TYR A 136 23.35 10.97 2.79
CA TYR A 136 23.01 9.75 3.53
C TYR A 136 23.61 9.70 4.93
N GLN A 137 24.86 10.12 5.10
CA GLN A 137 25.48 10.26 6.43
C GLN A 137 24.68 11.23 7.32
N ASN A 138 24.26 12.37 6.79
CA ASN A 138 23.44 13.33 7.52
C ASN A 138 22.00 12.81 7.78
N ALA A 139 21.55 11.78 7.07
CA ALA A 139 20.29 11.08 7.34
C ALA A 139 20.47 9.90 8.32
N GLY A 140 21.70 9.66 8.81
CA GLY A 140 22.00 8.63 9.81
C GLY A 140 22.48 7.28 9.24
N TYR A 141 22.82 7.23 7.95
CA TYR A 141 23.39 6.04 7.34
C TYR A 141 24.90 5.98 7.55
N CYS A 142 25.42 4.80 7.83
CA CYS A 142 26.84 4.51 7.99
C CYS A 142 27.36 3.60 6.88
N ASP A 143 28.62 3.79 6.48
CA ASP A 143 29.27 2.91 5.51
C ASP A 143 29.39 1.49 6.07
N THR A 144 28.98 0.49 5.32
CA THR A 144 29.10 -0.92 5.72
C THR A 144 30.48 -1.51 5.39
N GLY A 145 31.28 -0.81 4.60
CA GLY A 145 32.51 -1.34 3.99
C GLY A 145 32.27 -2.19 2.73
N GLU A 146 31.03 -2.59 2.44
CA GLU A 146 30.71 -3.33 1.20
C GLU A 146 30.82 -2.42 -0.03
N ARG A 147 31.35 -2.98 -1.12
CA ARG A 147 31.45 -2.35 -2.43
C ARG A 147 30.91 -3.27 -3.51
N ILE A 148 30.08 -2.75 -4.37
CA ILE A 148 29.55 -3.46 -5.52
C ILE A 148 30.34 -3.00 -6.74
N ILE A 149 31.13 -3.91 -7.30
CA ILE A 149 31.92 -3.64 -8.49
C ILE A 149 31.03 -3.86 -9.71
N MET A 150 30.93 -2.84 -10.54
CA MET A 150 30.19 -2.88 -11.78
C MET A 150 31.15 -2.67 -12.95
N GLU A 151 31.00 -3.50 -13.99
CA GLU A 151 31.81 -3.34 -15.20
C GLU A 151 31.41 -2.05 -15.94
N GLY A 152 32.38 -1.22 -16.26
CA GLY A 152 32.13 0.05 -16.98
C GLY A 152 31.47 1.17 -16.18
N ALA A 153 31.25 1.01 -14.88
CA ALA A 153 30.64 2.03 -14.01
C ALA A 153 31.42 2.15 -12.68
N PRO A 154 31.28 3.30 -11.97
CA PRO A 154 31.87 3.44 -10.65
C PRO A 154 31.35 2.41 -9.66
N ALA A 155 32.23 1.90 -8.79
CA ALA A 155 31.82 1.04 -7.68
C ALA A 155 30.73 1.72 -6.84
N LEU A 156 29.74 0.96 -6.39
CA LEU A 156 28.72 1.44 -5.49
C LEU A 156 29.14 1.17 -4.05
N ALA A 157 29.06 2.19 -3.20
CA ALA A 157 29.23 2.08 -1.77
C ALA A 157 27.90 1.72 -1.12
N MET A 158 27.88 0.69 -0.28
CA MET A 158 26.70 0.27 0.48
C MET A 158 26.67 0.93 1.84
N TYR A 159 25.58 1.58 2.17
CA TYR A 159 25.36 2.21 3.47
C TYR A 159 24.13 1.59 4.17
N LYS A 160 24.18 1.55 5.49
CA LYS A 160 23.13 1.00 6.36
C LYS A 160 22.79 1.98 7.47
N LYS A 161 21.51 2.08 7.79
CA LYS A 161 21.01 2.75 8.98
C LYS A 161 20.27 1.74 9.85
N THR A 162 20.61 1.66 11.13
CA THR A 162 19.88 0.88 12.13
C THR A 162 18.85 1.77 12.77
N VAL A 163 17.62 1.30 12.88
CA VAL A 163 16.57 1.98 13.64
C VAL A 163 16.69 1.54 15.09
N SER A 164 16.90 2.49 16.02
CA SER A 164 16.90 2.17 17.45
C SER A 164 15.51 1.74 17.89
N GLU A 165 15.41 0.75 18.76
CA GLU A 165 14.18 0.08 19.21
C GLU A 165 13.22 0.94 20.06
N THR A 166 13.17 2.24 19.88
CA THR A 166 12.11 3.07 20.46
C THR A 166 10.90 3.00 19.54
N PHE A 167 10.08 1.99 19.74
CA PHE A 167 8.78 1.84 19.08
C PHE A 167 7.90 3.06 19.40
N ASP A 168 7.56 3.85 18.38
CA ASP A 168 6.51 4.87 18.46
C ASP A 168 5.21 4.26 17.92
N PRO A 169 4.23 3.94 18.78
CA PRO A 169 2.95 3.35 18.35
C PRO A 169 2.08 4.31 17.52
N ALA A 170 2.44 5.59 17.38
CA ALA A 170 1.74 6.56 16.53
C ALA A 170 2.18 6.52 15.05
N GLY A 171 3.22 5.76 14.70
CA GLY A 171 3.75 5.64 13.34
C GLY A 171 3.04 4.56 12.51
N VAL A 172 1.75 4.73 12.21
CA VAL A 172 1.08 3.86 11.24
C VAL A 172 1.60 4.19 9.84
N SER A 173 2.29 3.25 9.22
CA SER A 173 2.66 3.30 7.78
C SER A 173 1.44 3.67 6.94
N LEU A 174 1.60 4.57 5.97
CA LEU A 174 0.52 4.90 5.02
C LEU A 174 -0.04 3.62 4.40
N PRO A 175 -1.34 3.34 4.58
CA PRO A 175 -1.91 2.08 4.14
C PRO A 175 -1.98 2.01 2.62
N MET A 176 -1.70 0.83 2.05
CA MET A 176 -1.76 0.58 0.62
C MET A 176 -2.69 -0.58 0.33
N ILE A 177 -3.42 -0.48 -0.78
CA ILE A 177 -4.32 -1.54 -1.23
C ILE A 177 -3.74 -2.18 -2.49
N TYR A 178 -3.64 -3.51 -2.50
CA TYR A 178 -3.19 -4.30 -3.65
C TYR A 178 -4.08 -5.51 -3.86
N GLU A 179 -4.08 -6.02 -5.09
CA GLU A 179 -4.70 -7.30 -5.39
C GLU A 179 -4.06 -8.41 -4.57
N VAL A 180 -4.90 -9.31 -4.06
CA VAL A 180 -4.47 -10.46 -3.26
C VAL A 180 -3.82 -11.51 -4.16
N GLU A 181 -2.64 -11.99 -3.83
CA GLU A 181 -2.01 -13.13 -4.47
C GLU A 181 -2.46 -14.46 -3.84
N GLN A 182 -2.26 -15.58 -4.56
CA GLN A 182 -2.68 -16.91 -4.09
C GLN A 182 -2.08 -17.31 -2.73
N ASN A 183 -0.83 -16.96 -2.50
CA ASN A 183 -0.10 -17.25 -1.26
C ASN A 183 -0.51 -16.35 -0.08
N GLU A 184 -1.35 -15.35 -0.30
CA GLU A 184 -1.82 -14.42 0.72
C GLU A 184 -3.23 -14.74 1.23
N LEU A 185 -3.92 -15.70 0.60
CA LEU A 185 -5.31 -16.05 0.93
C LEU A 185 -5.46 -16.48 2.39
N GLN A 186 -4.48 -17.18 2.96
CA GLN A 186 -4.54 -17.59 4.38
C GLN A 186 -4.46 -16.36 5.31
N GLU A 187 -3.55 -15.41 5.06
CA GLU A 187 -3.44 -14.19 5.85
C GLU A 187 -4.71 -13.32 5.72
N CYS A 188 -5.27 -13.22 4.52
CA CYS A 188 -6.56 -12.56 4.29
C CYS A 188 -7.71 -13.23 5.06
N LEU A 189 -7.74 -14.57 5.08
CA LEU A 189 -8.73 -15.33 5.87
C LEU A 189 -8.62 -15.03 7.36
N ASP A 190 -7.39 -14.95 7.88
CA ASP A 190 -7.15 -14.64 9.30
C ASP A 190 -7.65 -13.22 9.65
N VAL A 191 -7.46 -12.25 8.76
CA VAL A 191 -8.02 -10.89 8.89
C VAL A 191 -9.55 -10.92 8.88
N ILE A 192 -10.15 -11.68 7.97
CA ILE A 192 -11.61 -11.84 7.88
C ILE A 192 -12.15 -12.45 9.19
N HIS A 193 -11.57 -13.56 9.64
CA HIS A 193 -12.01 -14.25 10.85
C HIS A 193 -11.93 -13.36 12.09
N GLN A 194 -10.79 -12.68 12.30
CA GLN A 194 -10.61 -11.79 13.46
C GLN A 194 -11.61 -10.63 13.40
N SER A 195 -11.83 -10.05 12.22
CA SER A 195 -12.74 -8.92 12.04
C SER A 195 -14.20 -9.32 12.26
N PHE A 196 -14.65 -10.40 11.66
CA PHE A 196 -16.05 -10.83 11.75
C PHE A 196 -16.36 -11.60 13.05
N ARG A 197 -15.35 -12.07 13.79
CA ARG A 197 -15.54 -12.62 15.12
C ARG A 197 -16.21 -11.63 16.07
N THR A 198 -15.84 -10.35 16.01
CA THR A 198 -16.47 -9.32 16.84
C THR A 198 -17.96 -9.15 16.54
N VAL A 199 -18.38 -9.38 15.29
CA VAL A 199 -19.78 -9.36 14.88
C VAL A 199 -20.50 -10.64 15.37
N ALA A 200 -19.84 -11.80 15.20
CA ALA A 200 -20.39 -13.06 15.68
C ALA A 200 -20.64 -13.02 17.20
N ASP A 201 -19.68 -12.51 17.96
CA ASP A 201 -19.78 -12.39 19.42
C ASP A 201 -20.91 -11.40 19.81
N GLN A 202 -21.05 -10.29 19.11
CA GLN A 202 -22.10 -9.28 19.36
C GLN A 202 -23.52 -9.84 19.15
N PHE A 203 -23.71 -10.69 18.14
CA PHE A 203 -25.02 -11.21 17.76
C PHE A 203 -25.22 -12.69 18.18
N GLY A 204 -24.33 -13.28 18.97
CA GLY A 204 -24.40 -14.65 19.44
C GLY A 204 -24.39 -15.69 18.29
N LEU A 205 -23.62 -15.41 17.22
CA LEU A 205 -23.54 -16.29 16.06
C LEU A 205 -22.49 -17.37 16.29
N THR A 206 -22.89 -18.61 16.05
CA THR A 206 -22.06 -19.80 16.21
C THR A 206 -22.10 -20.67 14.95
N LYS A 207 -21.21 -21.66 14.86
CA LYS A 207 -21.23 -22.62 13.76
C LYS A 207 -22.53 -23.44 13.71
N GLU A 208 -23.22 -23.59 14.85
CA GLU A 208 -24.47 -24.30 14.96
C GLU A 208 -25.67 -23.52 14.47
N ASN A 209 -25.75 -22.21 14.81
CA ASN A 209 -26.92 -21.38 14.45
C ASN A 209 -26.71 -20.55 13.17
N CYS A 210 -25.45 -20.34 12.76
CA CYS A 210 -25.12 -19.60 11.53
C CYS A 210 -23.82 -20.12 10.89
N PRO A 211 -23.78 -21.37 10.40
CA PRO A 211 -22.57 -22.04 9.93
C PRO A 211 -21.88 -21.35 8.75
N LYS A 212 -22.62 -20.55 7.97
CA LYS A 212 -22.10 -19.82 6.82
C LYS A 212 -21.69 -18.39 7.13
N HIS A 213 -21.69 -17.98 8.41
CA HIS A 213 -21.23 -16.66 8.79
C HIS A 213 -19.75 -16.47 8.43
N THR A 214 -19.39 -15.27 7.99
CA THR A 214 -18.07 -14.92 7.46
C THR A 214 -16.91 -15.26 8.42
N SER A 215 -17.14 -15.24 9.75
CA SER A 215 -16.14 -15.65 10.74
C SER A 215 -15.82 -17.16 10.76
N PHE A 216 -16.54 -17.98 9.98
CA PHE A 216 -16.40 -19.44 9.96
C PHE A 216 -16.08 -20.00 8.58
N ILE A 217 -15.95 -19.19 7.56
CA ILE A 217 -15.65 -19.65 6.20
C ILE A 217 -14.29 -20.35 6.15
N PRO A 218 -14.14 -21.45 5.38
CA PRO A 218 -12.85 -22.12 5.21
C PRO A 218 -11.99 -21.40 4.15
N LEU A 219 -10.69 -21.68 4.12
CA LEU A 219 -9.76 -21.16 3.10
C LEU A 219 -10.23 -21.49 1.68
N SER A 220 -10.76 -22.68 1.46
CA SER A 220 -11.29 -23.14 0.18
C SER A 220 -12.39 -22.23 -0.39
N PHE A 221 -13.07 -21.45 0.46
CA PHE A 221 -14.05 -20.47 0.03
C PHE A 221 -13.39 -19.30 -0.70
N LEU A 222 -12.29 -18.76 -0.15
CA LEU A 222 -11.51 -17.70 -0.80
C LEU A 222 -10.81 -18.20 -2.07
N GLU A 223 -10.27 -19.42 -2.03
CA GLU A 223 -9.66 -20.06 -3.21
C GLU A 223 -10.68 -20.19 -4.34
N THR A 224 -11.91 -20.60 -4.02
CA THR A 224 -13.01 -20.71 -4.99
C THR A 224 -13.37 -19.35 -5.58
N GLN A 225 -13.51 -18.32 -4.75
CA GLN A 225 -13.79 -16.95 -5.19
C GLN A 225 -12.70 -16.43 -6.13
N LYS A 226 -11.42 -16.67 -5.80
CA LYS A 226 -10.30 -16.29 -6.63
C LYS A 226 -10.31 -17.02 -7.99
N ASN A 227 -10.60 -18.31 -8.00
CA ASN A 227 -10.73 -19.11 -9.22
C ASN A 227 -11.91 -18.66 -10.09
N TRP A 228 -12.97 -18.09 -9.51
CA TRP A 228 -14.09 -17.46 -10.23
C TRP A 228 -13.75 -16.08 -10.78
N GLY A 229 -12.54 -15.58 -10.53
CA GLY A 229 -12.08 -14.27 -11.01
C GLY A 229 -12.65 -13.09 -10.23
N TRP A 230 -13.01 -13.28 -8.96
CA TRP A 230 -13.42 -12.16 -8.11
C TRP A 230 -12.25 -11.19 -7.90
N ASN A 231 -12.54 -9.90 -7.89
CA ASN A 231 -11.57 -8.87 -7.55
C ASN A 231 -11.36 -8.86 -6.04
N MET A 232 -10.22 -9.32 -5.59
CA MET A 232 -9.86 -9.47 -4.17
C MET A 232 -8.73 -8.52 -3.83
N TYR A 233 -8.91 -7.71 -2.77
CA TYR A 233 -7.95 -6.69 -2.37
C TYR A 233 -7.60 -6.79 -0.89
N ALA A 234 -6.34 -6.60 -0.58
CA ALA A 234 -5.82 -6.52 0.78
C ALA A 234 -5.28 -5.12 1.06
N LEU A 235 -5.55 -4.63 2.26
CA LEU A 235 -5.02 -3.37 2.80
C LEU A 235 -3.81 -3.69 3.68
N TYR A 236 -2.69 -3.07 3.36
CA TYR A 236 -1.43 -3.28 4.05
C TYR A 236 -1.05 -2.07 4.92
N ALA A 237 -0.54 -2.34 6.13
CA ALA A 237 0.24 -1.41 6.92
C ALA A 237 1.67 -1.96 7.01
N GLY A 238 2.63 -1.32 6.31
CA GLY A 238 3.93 -1.92 6.09
C GLY A 238 3.83 -3.23 5.30
N LYS A 239 4.23 -4.35 5.92
CA LYS A 239 4.14 -5.71 5.33
C LYS A 239 2.95 -6.53 5.84
N LYS A 240 2.23 -6.05 6.86
CA LYS A 240 1.10 -6.72 7.49
C LYS A 240 -0.18 -6.42 6.74
N ILE A 241 -0.96 -7.45 6.44
CA ILE A 241 -2.33 -7.28 5.97
C ILE A 241 -3.21 -6.91 7.19
N ILE A 242 -3.89 -5.76 7.12
CA ILE A 242 -4.74 -5.24 8.19
C ILE A 242 -6.20 -5.09 7.79
N GLY A 243 -6.50 -5.28 6.50
CA GLY A 243 -7.85 -5.23 5.97
C GLY A 243 -7.98 -6.03 4.68
N TYR A 244 -9.22 -6.33 4.32
CA TYR A 244 -9.57 -7.12 3.14
C TYR A 244 -10.92 -6.69 2.59
N MET A 245 -11.10 -6.85 1.30
CA MET A 245 -12.41 -6.82 0.63
C MET A 245 -12.38 -7.64 -0.65
N SER A 246 -13.56 -8.05 -1.12
CA SER A 246 -13.71 -8.62 -2.46
C SER A 246 -14.96 -8.10 -3.16
N LEU A 247 -14.93 -8.12 -4.50
CA LEU A 247 -16.03 -7.72 -5.36
C LEU A 247 -16.33 -8.85 -6.34
N SER A 248 -17.59 -9.23 -6.45
CA SER A 248 -18.09 -10.06 -7.54
C SER A 248 -18.90 -9.23 -8.53
N LYS A 249 -18.74 -9.50 -9.83
CA LYS A 249 -19.56 -8.87 -10.87
C LYS A 249 -20.89 -9.60 -10.96
N GLU A 250 -22.03 -8.90 -10.78
CA GLU A 250 -23.36 -9.47 -10.92
C GLU A 250 -23.99 -9.21 -12.29
N SER A 251 -23.72 -8.02 -12.85
CA SER A 251 -24.14 -7.62 -14.19
C SER A 251 -23.12 -6.66 -14.79
N ASP A 252 -23.38 -6.11 -15.96
CA ASP A 252 -22.48 -5.13 -16.57
C ASP A 252 -22.35 -3.85 -15.73
N ASP A 253 -23.40 -3.46 -15.01
CA ASP A 253 -23.46 -2.24 -14.23
C ASP A 253 -23.28 -2.47 -12.71
N ALA A 254 -23.49 -3.71 -12.21
CA ALA A 254 -23.60 -3.96 -10.78
C ALA A 254 -22.56 -4.97 -10.27
N PHE A 255 -22.02 -4.66 -9.11
CA PHE A 255 -21.10 -5.48 -8.34
C PHE A 255 -21.62 -5.70 -6.92
N GLU A 256 -21.30 -6.84 -6.32
CA GLU A 256 -21.53 -7.06 -4.90
C GLU A 256 -20.20 -6.98 -4.13
N LEU A 257 -20.18 -6.18 -3.06
CA LEU A 257 -19.05 -6.04 -2.16
C LEU A 257 -19.18 -7.07 -1.02
N HIS A 258 -18.17 -7.90 -0.90
CA HIS A 258 -18.11 -8.97 0.09
C HIS A 258 -16.97 -8.76 1.07
N ASN A 259 -17.18 -9.22 2.31
CA ASN A 259 -16.14 -9.42 3.33
C ASN A 259 -15.27 -8.18 3.60
N LEU A 260 -15.82 -6.95 3.49
CA LEU A 260 -15.08 -5.75 3.87
C LEU A 260 -14.71 -5.84 5.35
N ALA A 261 -13.44 -6.01 5.61
CA ALA A 261 -12.87 -6.30 6.92
C ALA A 261 -11.70 -5.37 7.23
N VAL A 262 -11.61 -4.93 8.49
CA VAL A 262 -10.44 -4.27 9.07
C VAL A 262 -10.21 -4.87 10.44
N LEU A 263 -8.97 -5.30 10.73
CA LEU A 263 -8.60 -5.82 12.04
C LEU A 263 -9.08 -4.90 13.16
N PRO A 264 -9.63 -5.44 14.27
CA PRO A 264 -10.24 -4.64 15.34
C PRO A 264 -9.34 -3.52 15.86
N GLU A 265 -8.04 -3.80 16.05
CA GLU A 265 -7.05 -2.83 16.55
C GLU A 265 -6.72 -1.69 15.57
N TYR A 266 -7.10 -1.85 14.29
CA TYR A 266 -6.89 -0.82 13.25
C TYR A 266 -8.17 -0.07 12.88
N ARG A 267 -9.32 -0.38 13.49
CA ARG A 267 -10.58 0.33 13.25
C ARG A 267 -10.51 1.77 13.73
N HIS A 268 -11.47 2.58 13.30
CA HIS A 268 -11.62 4.01 13.63
C HIS A 268 -10.48 4.92 13.11
N ASN A 269 -9.58 4.39 12.25
CA ASN A 269 -8.50 5.15 11.60
C ASN A 269 -8.79 5.45 10.11
N GLY A 270 -10.03 5.34 9.66
CA GLY A 270 -10.42 5.61 8.27
C GLY A 270 -10.17 4.46 7.29
N PHE A 271 -9.59 3.34 7.72
CA PHE A 271 -9.18 2.23 6.83
C PHE A 271 -10.35 1.51 6.16
N GLY A 272 -11.49 1.39 6.84
CA GLY A 272 -12.72 0.86 6.23
C GLY A 272 -13.21 1.75 5.08
N LYS A 273 -13.15 3.07 5.26
CA LYS A 273 -13.50 4.05 4.22
C LYS A 273 -12.53 3.95 3.03
N LEU A 274 -11.24 3.81 3.30
CA LEU A 274 -10.22 3.67 2.25
C LEU A 274 -10.48 2.45 1.37
N LEU A 275 -10.82 1.29 1.97
CA LEU A 275 -11.23 0.09 1.23
C LEU A 275 -12.51 0.30 0.44
N LEU A 276 -13.50 0.97 1.02
CA LEU A 276 -14.77 1.25 0.37
C LEU A 276 -14.63 2.22 -0.81
N ASP A 277 -13.82 3.26 -0.67
CA ASP A 277 -13.51 4.19 -1.76
C ASP A 277 -12.77 3.46 -2.89
N HIS A 278 -11.81 2.59 -2.57
CA HIS A 278 -11.15 1.75 -3.57
C HIS A 278 -12.12 0.81 -4.28
N ALA A 279 -13.10 0.21 -3.58
CA ALA A 279 -14.14 -0.59 -4.21
C ALA A 279 -14.93 0.22 -5.25
N LYS A 280 -15.29 1.46 -4.92
CA LYS A 280 -16.00 2.37 -5.85
C LYS A 280 -15.14 2.70 -7.08
N ASP A 281 -13.85 2.93 -6.90
CA ASP A 281 -12.92 3.21 -8.00
C ASP A 281 -12.76 2.00 -8.92
N VAL A 282 -12.65 0.79 -8.36
CA VAL A 282 -12.57 -0.47 -9.13
C VAL A 282 -13.85 -0.69 -9.95
N VAL A 283 -15.02 -0.48 -9.35
CA VAL A 283 -16.30 -0.65 -10.03
C VAL A 283 -16.44 0.35 -11.18
N LYS A 284 -16.14 1.64 -10.94
CA LYS A 284 -16.14 2.67 -12.00
C LYS A 284 -15.15 2.33 -13.13
N ALA A 285 -13.95 1.92 -12.79
CA ALA A 285 -12.93 1.53 -13.78
C ALA A 285 -13.33 0.31 -14.61
N SER A 286 -14.20 -0.56 -14.06
CA SER A 286 -14.76 -1.74 -14.73
C SER A 286 -16.04 -1.44 -15.54
N GLY A 287 -16.44 -0.16 -15.64
CA GLY A 287 -17.63 0.28 -16.34
C GLY A 287 -18.94 0.12 -15.55
N GLY A 288 -18.86 -0.30 -14.29
CA GLY A 288 -20.02 -0.41 -13.40
C GLY A 288 -20.32 0.90 -12.66
N ASN A 289 -21.53 1.02 -12.13
CA ASN A 289 -21.95 2.18 -11.36
C ASN A 289 -22.77 1.82 -10.11
N VAL A 290 -22.98 0.53 -9.83
CA VAL A 290 -23.76 0.06 -8.67
C VAL A 290 -22.90 -0.88 -7.82
N ILE A 291 -22.89 -0.64 -6.49
CA ILE A 291 -22.35 -1.57 -5.50
C ILE A 291 -23.45 -1.99 -4.55
N LYS A 292 -23.71 -3.28 -4.46
CA LYS A 292 -24.66 -3.89 -3.53
C LYS A 292 -23.92 -4.47 -2.32
N ILE A 293 -24.55 -4.42 -1.17
CA ILE A 293 -24.07 -5.04 0.07
C ILE A 293 -25.22 -5.66 0.86
N GLY A 294 -24.90 -6.75 1.56
CA GLY A 294 -25.75 -7.32 2.60
C GLY A 294 -25.16 -7.10 3.98
N ILE A 295 -26.01 -6.72 4.95
CA ILE A 295 -25.62 -6.52 6.34
C ILE A 295 -26.57 -7.25 7.29
N ILE A 296 -26.18 -7.38 8.55
CA ILE A 296 -27.12 -7.66 9.65
C ILE A 296 -27.90 -6.37 9.90
N GLU A 297 -29.22 -6.38 9.68
CA GLU A 297 -30.08 -5.20 9.78
C GLU A 297 -30.04 -4.56 11.17
N GLU A 298 -29.94 -5.40 12.22
CA GLU A 298 -29.86 -4.99 13.61
C GLU A 298 -28.53 -4.27 13.96
N SER A 299 -27.52 -4.34 13.08
CA SER A 299 -26.24 -3.62 13.22
C SER A 299 -26.38 -2.14 12.81
N SER A 300 -27.04 -1.36 13.64
CA SER A 300 -27.33 0.06 13.36
C SER A 300 -26.07 0.90 13.13
N ILE A 301 -24.98 0.62 13.85
CA ILE A 301 -23.70 1.32 13.69
C ILE A 301 -23.15 1.09 12.28
N LEU A 302 -23.09 -0.16 11.82
CA LEU A 302 -22.59 -0.51 10.48
C LEU A 302 -23.50 0.04 9.39
N LYS A 303 -24.82 -0.09 9.56
CA LYS A 303 -25.82 0.45 8.63
C LYS A 303 -25.65 1.98 8.45
N ASN A 304 -25.56 2.72 9.55
CA ASN A 304 -25.35 4.17 9.51
C ASN A 304 -24.03 4.56 8.88
N TRP A 305 -22.98 3.77 9.12
CA TRP A 305 -21.68 3.99 8.50
C TRP A 305 -21.76 3.88 6.98
N TYR A 306 -22.42 2.86 6.42
CA TYR A 306 -22.63 2.74 4.98
C TYR A 306 -23.47 3.88 4.41
N ILE A 307 -24.54 4.29 5.10
CA ILE A 307 -25.36 5.43 4.69
C ILE A 307 -24.55 6.72 4.63
N GLN A 308 -23.69 6.97 5.63
CA GLN A 308 -22.78 8.13 5.63
C GLN A 308 -21.74 8.08 4.51
N ASN A 309 -21.48 6.91 3.96
CA ASN A 309 -20.59 6.71 2.80
C ASN A 309 -21.35 6.61 1.46
N GLY A 310 -22.60 7.08 1.42
CA GLY A 310 -23.39 7.26 0.21
C GLY A 310 -24.20 6.04 -0.22
N PHE A 311 -24.33 5.01 0.62
CA PHE A 311 -25.23 3.89 0.36
C PHE A 311 -26.66 4.23 0.77
N VAL A 312 -27.62 3.69 0.03
CA VAL A 312 -29.05 3.81 0.32
C VAL A 312 -29.57 2.45 0.76
N HIS A 313 -30.32 2.42 1.85
CA HIS A 313 -30.99 1.20 2.29
C HIS A 313 -32.18 0.91 1.40
N ILE A 314 -32.23 -0.28 0.79
CA ILE A 314 -33.23 -0.62 -0.22
C ILE A 314 -34.25 -1.67 0.23
N ALA A 315 -33.84 -2.61 1.11
CA ALA A 315 -34.71 -3.69 1.55
C ALA A 315 -34.25 -4.34 2.84
N THR A 316 -35.18 -5.05 3.50
CA THR A 316 -34.88 -6.04 4.54
C THR A 316 -35.53 -7.37 4.21
N LYS A 317 -34.92 -8.45 4.64
CA LYS A 317 -35.48 -9.80 4.49
C LYS A 317 -35.14 -10.68 5.70
N LYS A 318 -36.16 -11.26 6.30
CA LYS A 318 -36.03 -12.30 7.32
C LYS A 318 -35.95 -13.65 6.66
N PHE A 319 -34.98 -14.45 7.02
CA PHE A 319 -34.83 -15.84 6.59
C PHE A 319 -34.99 -16.77 7.80
N ASP A 320 -35.73 -17.85 7.66
CA ASP A 320 -36.03 -18.78 8.76
C ASP A 320 -34.77 -19.46 9.32
N HIS A 321 -33.73 -19.61 8.49
CA HIS A 321 -32.48 -20.24 8.87
C HIS A 321 -31.43 -19.26 9.42
N LEU A 322 -31.74 -17.95 9.51
CA LEU A 322 -30.82 -16.93 10.03
C LEU A 322 -31.37 -16.38 11.35
N PRO A 323 -30.50 -16.23 12.38
CA PRO A 323 -30.91 -15.68 13.68
C PRO A 323 -31.10 -14.15 13.65
N PHE A 324 -30.84 -13.48 12.53
CA PHE A 324 -30.95 -12.03 12.32
C PHE A 324 -31.74 -11.71 11.04
N THR A 325 -32.10 -10.46 10.85
CA THR A 325 -32.68 -9.92 9.61
C THR A 325 -31.58 -9.47 8.69
N SER A 326 -31.62 -9.81 7.40
CA SER A 326 -30.72 -9.28 6.39
C SER A 326 -31.20 -7.91 5.91
N GLY A 327 -30.32 -6.92 5.95
CA GLY A 327 -30.51 -5.61 5.35
C GLY A 327 -29.71 -5.49 4.07
N TYR A 328 -30.27 -4.85 3.06
CA TYR A 328 -29.65 -4.63 1.76
C TYR A 328 -29.49 -3.15 1.49
N LEU A 329 -28.30 -2.77 1.06
CA LEU A 329 -28.00 -1.38 0.69
C LEU A 329 -27.32 -1.36 -0.68
N GLU A 330 -27.53 -0.25 -1.38
CA GLU A 330 -26.91 0.02 -2.67
C GLU A 330 -26.23 1.39 -2.67
N TRP A 331 -25.07 1.45 -3.31
CA TRP A 331 -24.43 2.68 -3.73
C TRP A 331 -24.56 2.79 -5.24
N VAL A 332 -24.94 3.96 -5.73
CA VAL A 332 -25.00 4.30 -7.16
C VAL A 332 -24.00 5.41 -7.40
N GLY A 333 -23.07 5.19 -8.30
CA GLY A 333 -22.12 6.19 -8.75
C GLY A 333 -22.75 7.22 -9.67
N ASP A 334 -22.16 8.43 -9.69
CA ASP A 334 -22.53 9.50 -10.62
C ASP A 334 -22.01 9.19 -12.04
#